data_2c7e0356048f9b0deeceb5a5ef3e14e4
#
_entry.id   2c7e0356048f9b0deeceb5a5ef3e14e4
#
_cell.length_a   1.000
_cell.length_b   1.000
_cell.length_c   1.000
_cell.angle_alpha   90.00
_cell.angle_beta   90.00
_cell.angle_gamma   90.00
#
_symmetry.space_group_name_H-M   'P 1'
#
loop_
_entity.id
_entity.type
_entity.pdbx_description
1 polymer ?
#
loop_
_entity_poly.entity_id
_entity_poly.type
_entity_poly.pdbx_seq_one_letter_code
_entity_poly.pdbx_strand_id
1 'polypeptide(L)'
;TGKFLLARMIYSDALIVLIAGGGVYASGVFGFTPGELLKLAIVGNIVAFIGVLIGGYLNDKLSSKIIILTCIAVLTATVFYGSMVAQTKTEFFYNVMVISFFIGSIQSASRVMMTNLLNKNDLGKGFGLFSFSGRVTAFAGPLTVGTLTYLYSQRIGFLSVSIFFILGFVLMMSVKNV
;
A
#
# COMPACT_ATOMS: atom_id res chain seq x y z
N THR A 1 -6.79 19.56 0.37
CA THR A 1 -5.37 19.08 0.31
C THR A 1 -4.94 18.48 1.65
N GLY A 2 -5.09 19.18 2.81
CA GLY A 2 -4.60 18.70 4.12
C GLY A 2 -5.18 17.35 4.56
N LYS A 3 -6.51 17.14 4.47
CA LYS A 3 -7.15 15.86 4.80
C LYS A 3 -6.63 14.69 3.94
N PHE A 4 -6.37 14.94 2.65
CA PHE A 4 -5.78 13.94 1.77
C PHE A 4 -4.35 13.58 2.18
N LEU A 5 -3.53 14.57 2.53
CA LEU A 5 -2.16 14.34 2.99
C LEU A 5 -2.12 13.52 4.28
N LEU A 6 -3.05 13.78 5.23
CA LEU A 6 -3.18 12.98 6.45
C LEU A 6 -3.61 11.53 6.17
N ALA A 7 -4.61 11.33 5.31
CA ALA A 7 -5.01 9.99 4.90
C ALA A 7 -3.82 9.24 4.24
N ARG A 8 -3.09 9.97 3.36
CA ARG A 8 -1.92 9.43 2.67
C ARG A 8 -0.79 9.06 3.64
N MET A 9 -0.51 9.87 4.65
CA MET A 9 0.50 9.53 5.67
C MET A 9 0.23 8.13 6.23
N ILE A 10 -1.00 7.85 6.63
CA ILE A 10 -1.36 6.60 7.30
C ILE A 10 -1.33 5.40 6.35
N TYR A 11 -1.99 5.47 5.18
CA TYR A 11 -1.94 4.31 4.28
C TYR A 11 -0.57 4.12 3.62
N SER A 12 0.27 5.17 3.51
CA SER A 12 1.64 5.03 3.01
C SER A 12 2.53 4.21 3.95
N ASP A 13 2.33 4.30 5.27
CA ASP A 13 3.04 3.46 6.22
C ASP A 13 2.73 1.98 6.00
N ALA A 14 1.45 1.65 5.75
CA ALA A 14 1.05 0.30 5.38
C ALA A 14 1.72 -0.17 4.08
N LEU A 15 1.78 0.70 3.04
CA LEU A 15 2.45 0.37 1.78
C LEU A 15 3.96 0.13 1.97
N ILE A 16 4.62 0.92 2.81
CA ILE A 16 6.04 0.74 3.12
C ILE A 16 6.28 -0.61 3.77
N VAL A 17 5.44 -1.01 4.73
CA VAL A 17 5.54 -2.34 5.37
C VAL A 17 5.35 -3.46 4.35
N LEU A 18 4.38 -3.35 3.45
CA LEU A 18 4.16 -4.37 2.41
C LEU A 18 5.36 -4.52 1.49
N ILE A 19 5.95 -3.39 1.07
CA ILE A 19 7.09 -3.38 0.13
C ILE A 19 8.36 -3.86 0.83
N ALA A 20 8.68 -3.33 2.02
CA ALA A 20 9.93 -3.62 2.70
C ALA A 20 9.86 -4.90 3.57
N GLY A 21 8.72 -5.13 4.22
CA GLY A 21 8.51 -6.24 5.15
C GLY A 21 7.97 -7.51 4.51
N GLY A 22 7.36 -7.41 3.32
CA GLY A 22 6.73 -8.55 2.65
C GLY A 22 7.69 -9.71 2.37
N GLY A 23 8.95 -9.43 2.02
CA GLY A 23 9.97 -10.45 1.82
C GLY A 23 10.37 -11.17 3.12
N VAL A 24 10.49 -10.41 4.22
CA VAL A 24 10.79 -10.97 5.55
C VAL A 24 9.65 -11.87 6.02
N TYR A 25 8.41 -11.43 5.81
CA TYR A 25 7.23 -12.22 6.12
C TYR A 25 7.15 -13.49 5.26
N ALA A 26 7.41 -13.40 3.96
CA ALA A 26 7.41 -14.53 3.04
C ALA A 26 8.46 -15.60 3.44
N SER A 27 9.67 -15.18 3.81
CA SER A 27 10.71 -16.11 4.25
C SER A 27 10.41 -16.71 5.61
N GLY A 28 9.94 -15.92 6.56
CA GLY A 28 9.72 -16.36 7.95
C GLY A 28 8.49 -17.26 8.12
N VAL A 29 7.39 -17.00 7.41
CA VAL A 29 6.13 -17.75 7.55
C VAL A 29 6.00 -18.87 6.55
N PHE A 30 6.39 -18.63 5.30
CA PHE A 30 6.22 -19.60 4.20
C PHE A 30 7.53 -20.28 3.78
N GLY A 31 8.68 -19.88 4.34
CA GLY A 31 9.97 -20.48 4.05
C GLY A 31 10.47 -20.22 2.61
N PHE A 32 10.22 -19.02 2.06
CA PHE A 32 10.77 -18.63 0.76
C PHE A 32 12.27 -18.54 0.81
N THR A 33 12.93 -19.17 -0.16
CA THR A 33 14.38 -19.08 -0.35
C THR A 33 14.76 -17.73 -0.98
N PRO A 34 16.03 -17.27 -0.88
CA PRO A 34 16.46 -16.02 -1.51
C PRO A 34 16.19 -15.97 -3.03
N GLY A 35 16.32 -17.10 -3.73
CA GLY A 35 16.01 -17.20 -5.17
C GLY A 35 14.51 -17.04 -5.45
N GLU A 36 13.65 -17.63 -4.61
CA GLU A 36 12.19 -17.46 -4.69
C GLU A 36 11.76 -16.02 -4.39
N LEU A 37 12.40 -15.37 -3.40
CA LEU A 37 12.16 -13.95 -3.08
C LEU A 37 12.56 -13.03 -4.23
N LEU A 38 13.68 -13.31 -4.90
CA LEU A 38 14.08 -12.56 -6.09
C LEU A 38 13.05 -12.70 -7.22
N LYS A 39 12.58 -13.92 -7.47
CA LYS A 39 11.48 -14.19 -8.41
C LYS A 39 10.21 -13.40 -8.05
N LEU A 40 9.82 -13.46 -6.78
CA LEU A 40 8.66 -12.76 -6.26
C LEU A 40 8.79 -11.24 -6.49
N ALA A 41 9.97 -10.66 -6.22
CA ALA A 41 10.25 -9.25 -6.42
C ALA A 41 10.20 -8.85 -7.91
N ILE A 42 10.82 -9.62 -8.80
CA ILE A 42 10.85 -9.32 -10.24
C ILE A 42 9.42 -9.36 -10.82
N VAL A 43 8.70 -10.46 -10.59
CA VAL A 43 7.33 -10.63 -11.10
C VAL A 43 6.40 -9.60 -10.46
N GLY A 44 6.53 -9.36 -9.15
CA GLY A 44 5.76 -8.35 -8.44
C GLY A 44 5.96 -6.93 -9.00
N ASN A 45 7.19 -6.55 -9.35
CA ASN A 45 7.46 -5.24 -9.96
C ASN A 45 6.84 -5.13 -11.37
N ILE A 46 6.87 -6.20 -12.17
CA ILE A 46 6.20 -6.22 -13.49
C ILE A 46 4.69 -6.03 -13.31
N VAL A 47 4.09 -6.76 -12.37
CA VAL A 47 2.65 -6.65 -12.07
C VAL A 47 2.31 -5.26 -11.53
N ALA A 48 3.15 -4.69 -10.67
CA ALA A 48 2.97 -3.32 -10.17
C ALA A 48 3.02 -2.28 -11.30
N PHE A 49 3.93 -2.45 -12.27
CA PHE A 49 3.99 -1.60 -13.46
C PHE A 49 2.70 -1.66 -14.28
N ILE A 50 2.15 -2.86 -14.50
CA ILE A 50 0.84 -3.03 -15.15
C ILE A 50 -0.25 -2.31 -14.32
N GLY A 51 -0.21 -2.43 -12.99
CA GLY A 51 -1.11 -1.73 -12.08
C GLY A 51 -1.03 -0.20 -12.21
N VAL A 52 0.17 0.36 -12.40
CA VAL A 52 0.35 1.80 -12.65
C VAL A 52 -0.32 2.22 -13.96
N LEU A 53 -0.14 1.46 -15.04
CA LEU A 53 -0.72 1.77 -16.34
C LEU A 53 -2.26 1.72 -16.30
N ILE A 54 -2.81 0.64 -15.77
CA ILE A 54 -4.26 0.45 -15.65
C ILE A 54 -4.86 1.47 -14.68
N GLY A 55 -4.21 1.70 -13.53
CA GLY A 55 -4.62 2.72 -12.55
C GLY A 55 -4.60 4.12 -13.14
N GLY A 56 -3.61 4.46 -13.97
CA GLY A 56 -3.55 5.71 -14.73
C GLY A 56 -4.73 5.86 -15.69
N TYR A 57 -4.97 4.85 -16.52
CA TYR A 57 -6.11 4.84 -17.47
C TYR A 57 -7.47 4.94 -16.76
N LEU A 58 -7.64 4.27 -15.63
CA LEU A 58 -8.86 4.35 -14.84
C LEU A 58 -9.07 5.74 -14.23
N ASN A 59 -7.98 6.47 -13.88
CA ASN A 59 -8.07 7.85 -13.38
C ASN A 59 -8.64 8.83 -14.42
N ASP A 60 -8.53 8.52 -15.72
CA ASP A 60 -9.12 9.35 -16.77
C ASP A 60 -10.65 9.17 -16.85
N LYS A 61 -11.18 8.08 -16.31
CA LYS A 61 -12.61 7.73 -16.36
C LYS A 61 -13.33 7.81 -15.02
N LEU A 62 -12.59 7.57 -13.92
CA LEU A 62 -13.12 7.52 -12.56
C LEU A 62 -12.40 8.55 -11.69
N SER A 63 -13.06 9.03 -10.63
CA SER A 63 -12.38 9.92 -9.70
C SER A 63 -11.24 9.19 -8.97
N SER A 64 -10.10 9.87 -8.83
CA SER A 64 -8.93 9.34 -8.10
C SER A 64 -9.27 8.87 -6.70
N LYS A 65 -10.24 9.50 -6.03
CA LYS A 65 -10.74 9.10 -4.71
C LYS A 65 -11.32 7.69 -4.72
N ILE A 66 -12.16 7.36 -5.70
CA ILE A 66 -12.79 6.04 -5.80
C ILE A 66 -11.71 4.98 -6.00
N ILE A 67 -10.74 5.23 -6.88
CA ILE A 67 -9.65 4.30 -7.14
C ILE A 67 -8.82 4.06 -5.87
N ILE A 68 -8.45 5.11 -5.14
CA ILE A 68 -7.70 4.99 -3.90
C ILE A 68 -8.47 4.18 -2.87
N LEU A 69 -9.77 4.46 -2.67
CA LEU A 69 -10.62 3.72 -1.73
C LEU A 69 -10.73 2.24 -2.12
N THR A 70 -10.93 1.93 -3.39
CA THR A 70 -10.97 0.55 -3.89
C THR A 70 -9.64 -0.15 -3.66
N CYS A 71 -8.52 0.51 -3.96
CA CYS A 71 -7.19 -0.05 -3.72
C CYS A 71 -6.96 -0.36 -2.23
N ILE A 72 -7.30 0.57 -1.33
CA ILE A 72 -7.14 0.36 0.11
C ILE A 72 -8.01 -0.80 0.59
N ALA A 73 -9.26 -0.89 0.14
CA ALA A 73 -10.17 -1.99 0.51
C ALA A 73 -9.62 -3.35 0.07
N VAL A 74 -9.14 -3.46 -1.18
CA VAL A 74 -8.55 -4.72 -1.67
C VAL A 74 -7.24 -5.03 -0.96
N LEU A 75 -6.37 -4.05 -0.73
CA LEU A 75 -5.13 -4.25 0.03
C LEU A 75 -5.40 -4.70 1.46
N THR A 76 -6.44 -4.18 2.11
CA THR A 76 -6.86 -4.66 3.45
C THR A 76 -7.27 -6.13 3.40
N ALA A 77 -8.09 -6.50 2.41
CA ALA A 77 -8.55 -7.88 2.24
C ALA A 77 -7.38 -8.85 1.94
N THR A 78 -6.42 -8.43 1.10
CA THR A 78 -5.25 -9.25 0.77
C THR A 78 -4.28 -9.41 1.95
N VAL A 79 -4.10 -8.38 2.79
CA VAL A 79 -3.32 -8.48 4.02
C VAL A 79 -3.99 -9.47 4.99
N PHE A 80 -5.31 -9.38 5.16
CA PHE A 80 -6.06 -10.33 5.97
C PHE A 80 -5.92 -11.77 5.44
N TYR A 81 -6.10 -11.96 4.13
CA TYR A 81 -5.94 -13.27 3.49
C TYR A 81 -4.54 -13.84 3.69
N GLY A 82 -3.50 -13.06 3.40
CA GLY A 82 -2.10 -13.48 3.53
C GLY A 82 -1.67 -13.77 4.97
N SER A 83 -2.33 -13.14 5.98
CA SER A 83 -2.03 -13.35 7.40
C SER A 83 -2.76 -14.55 7.98
N MET A 84 -4.06 -14.72 7.67
CA MET A 84 -4.95 -15.64 8.37
C MET A 84 -5.33 -16.86 7.54
N VAL A 85 -5.43 -16.75 6.22
CA VAL A 85 -5.98 -17.79 5.35
C VAL A 85 -4.88 -18.54 4.60
N ALA A 86 -3.91 -17.84 4.02
CA ALA A 86 -2.86 -18.46 3.21
C ALA A 86 -2.02 -19.45 4.02
N GLN A 87 -1.90 -20.68 3.49
CA GLN A 87 -1.15 -21.78 4.11
C GLN A 87 0.07 -22.19 3.28
N THR A 88 0.02 -22.00 1.95
CA THR A 88 1.03 -22.46 1.03
C THR A 88 1.82 -21.30 0.40
N LYS A 89 3.06 -21.59 -0.05
CA LYS A 89 3.88 -20.64 -0.82
C LYS A 89 3.15 -20.12 -2.06
N THR A 90 2.44 -21.02 -2.75
CA THR A 90 1.76 -20.71 -4.01
C THR A 90 0.60 -19.72 -3.77
N GLU A 91 -0.22 -19.95 -2.74
CA GLU A 91 -1.30 -19.03 -2.36
C GLU A 91 -0.74 -17.64 -2.01
N PHE A 92 0.34 -17.62 -1.22
CA PHE A 92 0.96 -16.36 -0.86
C PHE A 92 1.59 -15.66 -2.07
N PHE A 93 2.19 -16.40 -3.01
CA PHE A 93 2.72 -15.85 -4.26
C PHE A 93 1.63 -15.11 -5.05
N TYR A 94 0.48 -15.74 -5.29
CA TYR A 94 -0.63 -15.08 -5.98
C TYR A 94 -1.18 -13.88 -5.21
N ASN A 95 -1.26 -13.99 -3.89
CA ASN A 95 -1.68 -12.88 -3.04
C ASN A 95 -0.76 -11.66 -3.20
N VAL A 96 0.56 -11.88 -3.24
CA VAL A 96 1.55 -10.81 -3.48
C VAL A 96 1.40 -10.21 -4.88
N MET A 97 1.01 -10.98 -5.90
CA MET A 97 0.73 -10.43 -7.23
C MET A 97 -0.45 -9.44 -7.18
N VAL A 98 -1.52 -9.80 -6.48
CA VAL A 98 -2.67 -8.89 -6.27
C VAL A 98 -2.23 -7.64 -5.51
N ILE A 99 -1.49 -7.80 -4.41
CA ILE A 99 -0.93 -6.68 -3.63
C ILE A 99 -0.10 -5.76 -4.53
N SER A 100 0.80 -6.31 -5.34
CA SER A 100 1.69 -5.55 -6.22
C SER A 100 0.90 -4.72 -7.25
N PHE A 101 -0.13 -5.30 -7.86
CA PHE A 101 -1.00 -4.61 -8.81
C PHE A 101 -1.67 -3.39 -8.16
N PHE A 102 -2.25 -3.57 -6.98
CA PHE A 102 -2.96 -2.48 -6.30
C PHE A 102 -2.01 -1.45 -5.67
N ILE A 103 -0.78 -1.83 -5.29
CA ILE A 103 0.27 -0.87 -4.91
C ILE A 103 0.62 0.05 -6.09
N GLY A 104 0.76 -0.49 -7.30
CA GLY A 104 1.00 0.32 -8.49
C GLY A 104 -0.15 1.29 -8.76
N SER A 105 -1.37 0.79 -8.74
CA SER A 105 -2.58 1.58 -9.00
C SER A 105 -2.80 2.71 -7.98
N ILE A 106 -2.63 2.45 -6.69
CA ILE A 106 -2.81 3.47 -5.64
C ILE A 106 -1.75 4.57 -5.70
N GLN A 107 -0.51 4.22 -6.07
CA GLN A 107 0.55 5.22 -6.23
C GLN A 107 0.26 6.17 -7.40
N SER A 108 -0.21 5.64 -8.54
CA SER A 108 -0.64 6.44 -9.69
C SER A 108 -1.80 7.35 -9.30
N ALA A 109 -2.88 6.80 -8.76
CA ALA A 109 -4.08 7.53 -8.36
C ALA A 109 -3.77 8.64 -7.31
N SER A 110 -2.89 8.36 -6.36
CA SER A 110 -2.49 9.34 -5.33
C SER A 110 -1.78 10.55 -5.91
N ARG A 111 -0.95 10.37 -6.95
CA ARG A 111 -0.27 11.47 -7.65
C ARG A 111 -1.25 12.31 -8.45
N VAL A 112 -2.15 11.67 -9.20
CA VAL A 112 -3.20 12.37 -9.96
C VAL A 112 -4.10 13.17 -9.01
N MET A 113 -4.53 12.57 -7.90
CA MET A 113 -5.34 13.27 -6.91
C MET A 113 -4.62 14.50 -6.34
N MET A 114 -3.32 14.39 -6.05
CA MET A 114 -2.56 15.54 -5.56
C MET A 114 -2.49 16.66 -6.60
N THR A 115 -2.28 16.33 -7.87
CA THR A 115 -2.27 17.31 -8.97
C THR A 115 -3.62 18.04 -9.07
N ASN A 116 -4.73 17.30 -8.95
CA ASN A 116 -6.08 17.86 -9.04
C ASN A 116 -6.46 18.75 -7.83
N LEU A 117 -5.83 18.51 -6.67
CA LEU A 117 -6.07 19.28 -5.44
C LEU A 117 -5.24 20.57 -5.35
N LEU A 118 -4.32 20.80 -6.27
CA LEU A 118 -3.39 21.93 -6.27
C LEU A 118 -3.66 22.91 -7.42
N ASN A 119 -3.42 24.19 -7.15
CA ASN A 119 -3.32 25.19 -8.21
C ASN A 119 -2.00 25.03 -8.98
N LYS A 120 -1.98 25.37 -10.25
CA LYS A 120 -0.79 25.26 -11.11
C LYS A 120 0.46 25.96 -10.54
N ASN A 121 0.26 27.07 -9.82
CA ASN A 121 1.36 27.85 -9.24
C ASN A 121 1.97 27.21 -7.97
N ASP A 122 1.27 26.27 -7.34
CA ASP A 122 1.68 25.64 -6.08
C ASP A 122 2.11 24.17 -6.23
N LEU A 123 2.21 23.68 -7.46
CA LEU A 123 2.55 22.27 -7.74
C LEU A 123 3.87 21.85 -7.09
N GLY A 124 4.91 22.65 -7.17
CA GLY A 124 6.22 22.32 -6.58
C GLY A 124 6.16 22.18 -5.06
N LYS A 125 5.52 23.14 -4.36
CA LYS A 125 5.33 23.10 -2.91
C LYS A 125 4.42 21.93 -2.50
N GLY A 126 3.36 21.69 -3.27
CA GLY A 126 2.41 20.62 -3.03
C GLY A 126 3.04 19.24 -3.16
N PHE A 127 3.86 19.00 -4.20
CA PHE A 127 4.59 17.74 -4.34
C PHE A 127 5.71 17.56 -3.31
N GLY A 128 6.30 18.66 -2.81
CA GLY A 128 7.18 18.62 -1.65
C GLY A 128 6.46 18.11 -0.40
N LEU A 129 5.28 18.67 -0.08
CA LEU A 129 4.43 18.20 1.03
C LEU A 129 3.94 16.78 0.82
N PHE A 130 3.59 16.40 -0.42
CA PHE A 130 3.20 15.04 -0.78
C PHE A 130 4.34 14.04 -0.51
N SER A 131 5.57 14.34 -0.92
CA SER A 131 6.73 13.48 -0.67
C SER A 131 7.07 13.41 0.82
N PHE A 132 6.99 14.54 1.52
CA PHE A 132 7.19 14.63 2.96
C PHE A 132 6.15 13.81 3.73
N SER A 133 4.86 13.96 3.43
CA SER A 133 3.77 13.22 4.09
C SER A 133 3.92 11.70 3.99
N GLY A 134 4.45 11.18 2.89
CA GLY A 134 4.66 9.74 2.74
C GLY A 134 5.90 9.19 3.44
N ARG A 135 6.70 10.04 4.12
CA ARG A 135 7.94 9.62 4.80
C ARG A 135 7.99 9.97 6.28
N VAL A 136 7.23 10.97 6.72
CA VAL A 136 7.27 11.46 8.11
C VAL A 136 6.91 10.37 9.12
N THR A 137 5.94 9.55 8.80
CA THR A 137 5.46 8.45 9.65
C THR A 137 6.00 7.08 9.22
N ALA A 138 6.94 7.03 8.27
CA ALA A 138 7.44 5.79 7.67
C ALA A 138 8.03 4.78 8.67
N PHE A 139 8.26 5.18 9.91
CA PHE A 139 8.70 4.31 11.00
C PHE A 139 7.55 3.64 11.76
N ALA A 140 6.33 4.23 11.74
CA ALA A 140 5.23 3.78 12.58
C ALA A 140 4.72 2.39 12.17
N GLY A 141 4.58 2.14 10.87
CA GLY A 141 4.22 0.82 10.33
C GLY A 141 5.21 -0.28 10.71
N PRO A 142 6.51 -0.15 10.33
CA PRO A 142 7.53 -1.13 10.68
C PRO A 142 7.67 -1.34 12.20
N LEU A 143 7.58 -0.28 13.01
CA LEU A 143 7.65 -0.38 14.46
C LEU A 143 6.49 -1.19 15.03
N THR A 144 5.26 -0.91 14.60
CA THR A 144 4.06 -1.65 15.04
C THR A 144 4.15 -3.13 14.65
N VAL A 145 4.50 -3.40 13.40
CA VAL A 145 4.64 -4.79 12.89
C VAL A 145 5.76 -5.52 13.62
N GLY A 146 6.93 -4.88 13.82
CA GLY A 146 8.05 -5.47 14.53
C GLY A 146 7.70 -5.79 15.98
N THR A 147 7.07 -4.87 16.69
CA THR A 147 6.65 -5.05 18.10
C THR A 147 5.63 -6.19 18.21
N LEU A 148 4.60 -6.22 17.38
CA LEU A 148 3.59 -7.28 17.42
C LEU A 148 4.12 -8.64 16.94
N THR A 149 5.07 -8.65 16.02
CA THR A 149 5.80 -9.86 15.64
C THR A 149 6.58 -10.44 16.80
N TYR A 150 7.27 -9.58 17.56
CA TYR A 150 8.04 -9.99 18.73
C TYR A 150 7.15 -10.49 19.87
N LEU A 151 6.04 -9.80 20.16
CA LEU A 151 5.16 -10.13 21.30
C LEU A 151 4.25 -11.34 21.02
N TYR A 152 3.86 -11.56 19.79
CA TYR A 152 2.87 -12.59 19.44
C TYR A 152 3.38 -13.53 18.33
N SER A 153 3.29 -13.08 17.06
CA SER A 153 3.72 -13.85 15.90
C SER A 153 3.87 -12.99 14.65
N GLN A 154 4.62 -13.49 13.67
CA GLN A 154 4.77 -12.79 12.39
C GLN A 154 3.42 -12.60 11.67
N ARG A 155 2.48 -13.54 11.80
CA ARG A 155 1.13 -13.42 11.21
C ARG A 155 0.33 -12.28 11.83
N ILE A 156 0.38 -12.12 13.15
CA ILE A 156 -0.29 -11.03 13.87
C ILE A 156 0.39 -9.70 13.56
N GLY A 157 1.72 -9.67 13.54
CA GLY A 157 2.48 -8.49 13.12
C GLY A 157 2.07 -8.01 11.72
N PHE A 158 2.05 -8.92 10.74
CA PHE A 158 1.65 -8.58 9.38
C PHE A 158 0.18 -8.16 9.28
N LEU A 159 -0.71 -8.81 10.04
CA LEU A 159 -2.13 -8.43 10.12
C LEU A 159 -2.34 -6.99 10.60
N SER A 160 -1.47 -6.48 11.47
CA SER A 160 -1.59 -5.11 12.00
C SER A 160 -1.49 -4.03 10.93
N VAL A 161 -0.92 -4.34 9.76
CA VAL A 161 -0.91 -3.45 8.59
C VAL A 161 -2.33 -3.07 8.16
N SER A 162 -3.31 -3.96 8.36
CA SER A 162 -4.72 -3.69 8.07
C SER A 162 -5.26 -2.51 8.85
N ILE A 163 -4.77 -2.25 10.06
CA ILE A 163 -5.21 -1.11 10.90
C ILE A 163 -4.88 0.21 10.19
N PHE A 164 -3.67 0.33 9.66
CA PHE A 164 -3.24 1.53 8.93
C PHE A 164 -4.06 1.72 7.65
N PHE A 165 -4.39 0.64 6.93
CA PHE A 165 -5.26 0.73 5.77
C PHE A 165 -6.69 1.13 6.14
N ILE A 166 -7.28 0.57 7.20
CA ILE A 166 -8.62 0.91 7.66
C ILE A 166 -8.68 2.39 8.10
N LEU A 167 -7.70 2.86 8.88
CA LEU A 167 -7.61 4.25 9.30
C LEU A 167 -7.44 5.18 8.08
N GLY A 168 -6.56 4.81 7.15
CA GLY A 168 -6.37 5.53 5.89
C GLY A 168 -7.64 5.58 5.05
N PHE A 169 -8.42 4.49 5.00
CA PHE A 169 -9.71 4.40 4.31
C PHE A 169 -10.74 5.37 4.90
N VAL A 170 -10.91 5.34 6.23
CA VAL A 170 -11.86 6.22 6.93
C VAL A 170 -11.52 7.69 6.71
N LEU A 171 -10.24 8.05 6.84
CA LEU A 171 -9.80 9.42 6.57
C LEU A 171 -9.99 9.81 5.10
N MET A 172 -9.74 8.89 4.17
CA MET A 172 -9.93 9.13 2.74
C MET A 172 -11.39 9.35 2.37
N MET A 173 -12.34 8.72 3.06
CA MET A 173 -13.78 8.99 2.86
C MET A 173 -14.12 10.46 3.15
N SER A 174 -13.46 11.10 4.13
CA SER A 174 -13.67 12.50 4.52
C SER A 174 -13.07 13.51 3.53
N VAL A 175 -12.30 13.06 2.53
CA VAL A 175 -11.72 13.91 1.50
C VAL A 175 -12.77 14.22 0.44
N LYS A 176 -12.84 15.49 -0.03
CA LYS A 176 -13.76 15.86 -1.11
C LYS A 176 -13.41 15.15 -2.42
N ASN A 177 -14.41 14.80 -3.21
CA ASN A 177 -14.21 14.36 -4.60
C ASN A 177 -13.67 15.53 -5.42
N VAL A 178 -12.64 15.25 -6.21
CA VAL A 178 -12.03 16.18 -7.16
C VAL A 178 -11.92 15.46 -8.50
#